data_545bbe55b379a5560827026b3adecad0
#
_entry.id   545bbe55b379a5560827026b3adecad0
#
_cell.length_a   1.000
_cell.length_b   1.000
_cell.length_c   1.000
_cell.angle_alpha   90.00
_cell.angle_beta   90.00
_cell.angle_gamma   90.00
#
_symmetry.space_group_name_H-M   'P 1'
#
loop_
_entity.id
_entity.type
_entity.pdbx_description
1 polymer ?
#
loop_
_entity_poly.entity_id
_entity_poly.type
_entity_poly.pdbx_seq_one_letter_code
_entity_poly.pdbx_strand_id
1 'polypeptide(L)'
;MEQFCMEESEGCTQESIRFIPLSLDRIGLQLEFPEGFYQMEEDRQHRYYPRTGRPEIILENGSGVQITVQPLNQKVESARIRCAAEEVCLMTKEMFPRYETSPVYLCREGKLPAGWFQMEMTDTGTEHIKVLSTVKEQMILLTFTYPARESAKWRSMIRQSLRTFRESGDRADGKN
;
A
#
# COMPACT_ATOMS: atom_id res chain seq x y z
N MET A 1 -55.11 -2.24 -22.70
CA MET A 1 -54.43 -0.99 -22.34
C MET A 1 -53.18 -1.42 -21.59
N GLU A 2 -52.10 -1.64 -22.36
CA GLU A 2 -50.82 -2.16 -21.84
C GLU A 2 -49.94 -0.99 -21.39
N GLN A 3 -49.55 -1.01 -20.14
CA GLN A 3 -48.69 0.00 -19.54
C GLN A 3 -47.24 -0.47 -19.65
N PHE A 4 -46.51 0.14 -20.56
CA PHE A 4 -45.08 -0.09 -20.77
C PHE A 4 -44.32 0.51 -19.58
N CYS A 5 -43.73 -0.33 -18.73
CA CYS A 5 -42.67 0.08 -17.82
C CYS A 5 -41.38 0.18 -18.60
N MET A 6 -40.87 1.39 -18.78
CA MET A 6 -39.52 1.61 -19.23
C MET A 6 -38.59 1.44 -18.01
N GLU A 7 -37.82 0.36 -17.98
CA GLU A 7 -36.67 0.22 -17.10
C GLU A 7 -35.56 1.13 -17.64
N GLU A 8 -35.31 2.23 -16.94
CA GLU A 8 -34.09 2.99 -17.10
C GLU A 8 -32.97 2.19 -16.49
N SER A 9 -32.16 1.52 -17.34
CA SER A 9 -30.87 0.98 -16.95
C SER A 9 -29.91 2.14 -16.70
N GLU A 10 -29.77 2.55 -15.43
CA GLU A 10 -28.70 3.40 -15.00
C GLU A 10 -27.38 2.68 -15.29
N GLY A 11 -26.72 3.09 -16.38
CA GLY A 11 -25.39 2.67 -16.72
C GLY A 11 -24.43 3.15 -15.65
N CYS A 12 -24.07 2.27 -14.72
CA CYS A 12 -22.94 2.47 -13.84
C CYS A 12 -21.68 2.47 -14.70
N THR A 13 -21.24 3.65 -15.10
CA THR A 13 -19.92 3.84 -15.71
C THR A 13 -18.90 3.49 -14.63
N GLN A 14 -18.39 2.26 -14.64
CA GLN A 14 -17.17 1.90 -13.93
C GLN A 14 -16.05 2.77 -14.51
N GLU A 15 -15.71 3.85 -13.82
CA GLU A 15 -14.48 4.58 -14.11
C GLU A 15 -13.33 3.58 -14.02
N SER A 16 -12.69 3.31 -15.14
CA SER A 16 -11.54 2.42 -15.20
C SER A 16 -10.38 3.08 -14.45
N ILE A 17 -10.05 2.56 -13.29
CA ILE A 17 -8.93 3.06 -12.48
C ILE A 17 -7.64 2.82 -13.26
N ARG A 18 -6.94 3.91 -13.58
CA ARG A 18 -5.68 3.86 -14.29
C ARG A 18 -4.53 3.64 -13.33
N PHE A 19 -3.75 2.59 -13.54
CA PHE A 19 -2.48 2.35 -12.86
C PHE A 19 -1.34 2.99 -13.63
N ILE A 20 -0.48 3.69 -12.94
CA ILE A 20 0.71 4.35 -13.51
C ILE A 20 1.95 3.94 -12.72
N PRO A 21 3.15 3.96 -13.33
CA PRO A 21 4.39 3.75 -12.61
C PRO A 21 4.58 4.82 -11.53
N LEU A 22 4.79 4.38 -10.30
CA LEU A 22 5.17 5.19 -9.15
C LEU A 22 6.61 4.84 -8.79
N SER A 23 7.52 5.80 -8.98
CA SER A 23 8.93 5.65 -8.61
C SER A 23 9.20 6.29 -7.27
N LEU A 24 9.75 5.49 -6.36
CA LEU A 24 10.23 5.91 -5.06
C LEU A 24 11.77 5.97 -5.11
N ASP A 25 12.29 6.94 -5.86
CA ASP A 25 13.71 6.98 -6.28
C ASP A 25 14.69 7.01 -5.11
N ARG A 26 14.34 7.70 -4.01
CA ARG A 26 15.17 7.71 -2.78
C ARG A 26 15.36 6.32 -2.19
N ILE A 27 14.36 5.44 -2.37
CA ILE A 27 14.34 4.07 -1.84
C ILE A 27 14.88 3.09 -2.88
N GLY A 28 14.77 3.43 -4.16
CA GLY A 28 15.10 2.54 -5.25
C GLY A 28 14.01 1.51 -5.57
N LEU A 29 12.76 1.77 -5.16
CA LEU A 29 11.58 0.94 -5.42
C LEU A 29 10.70 1.57 -6.50
N GLN A 30 10.23 0.75 -7.41
CA GLN A 30 9.19 1.11 -8.36
C GLN A 30 8.02 0.12 -8.28
N LEU A 31 6.80 0.64 -8.41
CA LEU A 31 5.56 -0.12 -8.45
C LEU A 31 4.55 0.57 -9.37
N GLU A 32 3.52 -0.15 -9.79
CA GLU A 32 2.37 0.45 -10.44
C GLU A 32 1.28 0.71 -9.38
N PHE A 33 0.73 1.92 -9.38
CA PHE A 33 -0.29 2.32 -8.41
C PHE A 33 -1.35 3.21 -9.09
N PRO A 34 -2.57 3.29 -8.57
CA PRO A 34 -3.57 4.21 -9.09
C PRO A 34 -3.04 5.63 -9.19
N GLU A 35 -3.36 6.32 -10.28
CA GLU A 35 -2.96 7.73 -10.46
C GLU A 35 -3.60 8.65 -9.39
N GLY A 36 -3.02 9.86 -9.21
CA GLY A 36 -3.55 10.88 -8.31
C GLY A 36 -2.83 10.99 -6.96
N PHE A 37 -1.74 10.23 -6.75
CA PHE A 37 -0.91 10.37 -5.55
C PHE A 37 0.22 11.37 -5.77
N TYR A 38 0.45 12.22 -4.76
CA TYR A 38 1.49 13.24 -4.75
C TYR A 38 2.18 13.29 -3.39
N GLN A 39 3.38 13.85 -3.35
CA GLN A 39 4.12 14.05 -2.11
C GLN A 39 3.33 14.98 -1.17
N MET A 40 3.11 14.54 0.07
CA MET A 40 2.46 15.38 1.08
C MET A 40 3.31 16.63 1.34
N GLU A 41 2.66 17.79 1.42
CA GLU A 41 3.31 19.05 1.75
C GLU A 41 3.96 19.05 3.14
N GLU A 42 5.10 19.72 3.29
CA GLU A 42 5.92 19.66 4.51
C GLU A 42 5.16 20.10 5.76
N ASP A 43 4.37 21.17 5.67
CA ASP A 43 3.54 21.64 6.79
C ASP A 43 2.51 20.60 7.23
N ARG A 44 1.94 19.86 6.28
CA ARG A 44 1.03 18.74 6.56
C ARG A 44 1.78 17.57 7.17
N GLN A 45 2.97 17.25 6.67
CA GLN A 45 3.81 16.20 7.25
C GLN A 45 4.11 16.49 8.71
N HIS A 46 4.47 17.73 9.08
CA HIS A 46 4.72 18.13 10.46
C HIS A 46 3.49 18.00 11.35
N ARG A 47 2.31 18.25 10.81
CA ARG A 47 1.04 18.16 11.55
C ARG A 47 0.62 16.73 11.82
N TYR A 48 0.71 15.85 10.80
CA TYR A 48 0.30 14.45 10.90
C TYR A 48 1.38 13.55 11.50
N TYR A 49 2.64 13.89 11.31
CA TYR A 49 3.82 13.14 11.75
C TYR A 49 4.77 14.04 12.55
N PRO A 50 4.37 14.53 13.73
CA PRO A 50 5.13 15.54 14.48
C PRO A 50 6.41 15.01 15.14
N ARG A 51 6.58 13.68 15.21
CA ARG A 51 7.71 13.05 15.90
C ARG A 51 8.96 12.93 15.03
N THR A 52 10.13 12.85 15.67
CA THR A 52 11.37 12.40 15.05
C THR A 52 11.19 10.93 14.61
N GLY A 53 11.71 10.55 13.44
CA GLY A 53 11.50 9.20 12.87
C GLY A 53 10.27 9.10 11.96
N ARG A 54 9.88 10.22 11.36
CA ARG A 54 8.89 10.24 10.27
C ARG A 54 9.27 9.31 9.15
N PRO A 55 8.28 8.75 8.42
CA PRO A 55 8.55 8.08 7.16
C PRO A 55 9.35 8.97 6.20
N GLU A 56 10.25 8.38 5.45
CA GLU A 56 11.09 9.13 4.51
C GLU A 56 10.29 9.69 3.33
N ILE A 57 9.26 8.94 2.90
CA ILE A 57 8.34 9.35 1.85
C ILE A 57 6.92 9.25 2.38
N ILE A 58 6.13 10.30 2.18
CA ILE A 58 4.71 10.36 2.54
C ILE A 58 3.96 10.87 1.32
N LEU A 59 3.17 10.00 0.71
CA LEU A 59 2.30 10.33 -0.42
C LEU A 59 0.85 10.35 0.06
N GLU A 60 0.05 11.19 -0.57
CA GLU A 60 -1.39 11.26 -0.32
C GLU A 60 -2.16 11.51 -1.62
N ASN A 61 -3.45 11.21 -1.57
CA ASN A 61 -4.41 11.66 -2.57
C ASN A 61 -5.47 12.56 -1.91
N GLY A 62 -6.28 13.25 -2.70
CA GLY A 62 -7.33 14.13 -2.17
C GLY A 62 -8.48 13.43 -1.44
N SER A 63 -8.53 12.10 -1.38
CA SER A 63 -9.62 11.31 -0.78
C SER A 63 -9.26 10.67 0.57
N GLY A 64 -8.17 11.09 1.20
CA GLY A 64 -7.77 10.62 2.53
C GLY A 64 -7.00 9.30 2.55
N VAL A 65 -6.47 8.88 1.41
CA VAL A 65 -5.57 7.73 1.32
C VAL A 65 -4.13 8.20 1.39
N GLN A 66 -3.32 7.52 2.18
CA GLN A 66 -1.90 7.84 2.37
C GLN A 66 -1.04 6.60 2.15
N ILE A 67 0.16 6.84 1.64
CA ILE A 67 1.22 5.84 1.52
C ILE A 67 2.44 6.39 2.21
N THR A 68 2.92 5.68 3.23
CA THR A 68 4.19 6.02 3.87
C THR A 68 5.23 4.96 3.53
N VAL A 69 6.45 5.40 3.30
CA VAL A 69 7.57 4.50 3.00
C VAL A 69 8.73 4.81 3.92
N GLN A 70 9.21 3.78 4.59
CA GLN A 70 10.30 3.87 5.54
C GLN A 70 11.34 2.77 5.31
N PRO A 71 12.59 3.11 4.97
CA PRO A 71 13.70 2.17 5.08
C PRO A 71 13.92 1.84 6.56
N LEU A 72 14.06 0.56 6.85
CA LEU A 72 14.39 0.09 8.18
C LEU A 72 15.89 -0.18 8.24
N ASN A 73 16.54 0.15 9.33
CA ASN A 73 17.99 -0.07 9.50
C ASN A 73 18.29 -1.56 9.74
N GLN A 74 17.82 -2.40 8.80
CA GLN A 74 17.94 -3.84 8.86
C GLN A 74 18.10 -4.40 7.44
N LYS A 75 19.02 -5.35 7.27
CA LYS A 75 19.18 -6.09 6.03
C LYS A 75 18.37 -7.39 6.08
N VAL A 76 17.66 -7.67 5.01
CA VAL A 76 16.86 -8.88 4.85
C VAL A 76 16.99 -9.40 3.43
N GLU A 77 17.38 -10.65 3.29
CA GLU A 77 17.35 -11.35 2.01
C GLU A 77 15.91 -11.58 1.54
N SER A 78 15.69 -11.53 0.24
CA SER A 78 14.37 -11.77 -0.38
C SER A 78 13.70 -13.06 0.09
N ALA A 79 14.45 -14.13 0.29
CA ALA A 79 13.94 -15.42 0.77
C ALA A 79 13.36 -15.34 2.19
N ARG A 80 13.78 -14.39 3.01
CA ARG A 80 13.38 -14.22 4.42
C ARG A 80 12.30 -13.18 4.64
N ILE A 81 11.76 -12.57 3.60
CA ILE A 81 10.76 -11.50 3.72
C ILE A 81 9.51 -11.94 4.48
N ARG A 82 9.08 -13.19 4.36
CA ARG A 82 7.96 -13.72 5.14
C ARG A 82 8.25 -13.65 6.64
N CYS A 83 9.39 -14.18 7.08
CA CYS A 83 9.76 -14.17 8.50
C CYS A 83 9.85 -12.74 9.04
N ALA A 84 10.48 -11.83 8.28
CA ALA A 84 10.56 -10.42 8.66
C ALA A 84 9.17 -9.77 8.79
N ALA A 85 8.24 -10.08 7.89
CA ALA A 85 6.87 -9.58 7.98
C ALA A 85 6.12 -10.16 9.19
N GLU A 86 6.34 -11.43 9.53
CA GLU A 86 5.76 -12.07 10.72
C GLU A 86 6.28 -11.43 12.01
N GLU A 87 7.57 -11.13 12.09
CA GLU A 87 8.18 -10.41 13.22
C GLU A 87 7.57 -9.00 13.37
N VAL A 88 7.47 -8.23 12.29
CA VAL A 88 6.87 -6.88 12.33
C VAL A 88 5.37 -6.94 12.66
N CYS A 89 4.66 -7.96 12.19
CA CYS A 89 3.25 -8.17 12.56
C CYS A 89 3.12 -8.43 14.06
N LEU A 90 3.97 -9.28 14.63
CA LEU A 90 3.98 -9.56 16.07
C LEU A 90 4.27 -8.31 16.89
N MET A 91 5.31 -7.55 16.53
CA MET A 91 5.63 -6.27 17.18
C MET A 91 4.47 -5.27 17.07
N THR A 92 3.79 -5.23 15.93
CA THR A 92 2.61 -4.35 15.73
C THR A 92 1.47 -4.74 16.69
N LYS A 93 1.21 -6.03 16.88
CA LYS A 93 0.21 -6.52 17.84
C LYS A 93 0.56 -6.14 19.29
N GLU A 94 1.83 -6.23 19.65
CA GLU A 94 2.31 -5.85 20.99
C GLU A 94 2.18 -4.34 21.23
N MET A 95 2.49 -3.51 20.22
CA MET A 95 2.37 -2.05 20.33
C MET A 95 0.91 -1.56 20.30
N PHE A 96 0.04 -2.27 19.61
CA PHE A 96 -1.35 -1.88 19.40
C PHE A 96 -2.33 -3.03 19.74
N PRO A 97 -2.36 -3.51 21.00
CA PRO A 97 -3.09 -4.73 21.36
C PRO A 97 -4.61 -4.62 21.21
N ARG A 98 -5.15 -3.42 21.08
CA ARG A 98 -6.57 -3.17 20.87
C ARG A 98 -7.04 -3.32 19.42
N TYR A 99 -6.10 -3.38 18.46
CA TYR A 99 -6.44 -3.52 17.04
C TYR A 99 -6.21 -4.95 16.56
N GLU A 100 -7.11 -5.42 15.74
CA GLU A 100 -6.97 -6.72 15.11
C GLU A 100 -6.05 -6.65 13.91
N THR A 101 -5.22 -7.68 13.76
CA THR A 101 -4.36 -7.84 12.57
C THR A 101 -4.67 -9.16 11.88
N SER A 102 -4.58 -9.15 10.56
CA SER A 102 -4.65 -10.39 9.77
C SER A 102 -3.40 -11.25 9.96
N PRO A 103 -3.43 -12.51 9.52
CA PRO A 103 -2.21 -13.27 9.24
C PRO A 103 -1.33 -12.55 8.22
N VAL A 104 -0.05 -12.93 8.16
CA VAL A 104 0.87 -12.46 7.12
C VAL A 104 0.65 -13.24 5.83
N TYR A 105 0.52 -12.52 4.74
CA TYR A 105 0.44 -13.05 3.38
C TYR A 105 1.72 -12.74 2.62
N LEU A 106 2.04 -13.54 1.61
CA LEU A 106 3.22 -13.35 0.77
C LEU A 106 2.81 -13.20 -0.70
N CYS A 107 3.30 -12.14 -1.33
CA CYS A 107 3.23 -11.94 -2.78
C CYS A 107 4.63 -12.15 -3.38
N ARG A 108 4.74 -13.06 -4.35
CA ARG A 108 5.98 -13.39 -5.09
C ARG A 108 5.87 -13.13 -6.59
N GLU A 109 4.78 -12.52 -7.02
CA GLU A 109 4.49 -12.31 -8.44
C GLU A 109 5.28 -11.11 -9.02
N GLY A 110 5.74 -10.18 -8.17
CA GLY A 110 6.65 -9.10 -8.55
C GLY A 110 8.10 -9.58 -8.65
N LYS A 111 8.99 -8.72 -9.17
CA LYS A 111 10.44 -8.96 -9.15
C LYS A 111 11.03 -8.91 -7.74
N LEU A 112 10.38 -8.16 -6.84
CA LEU A 112 10.68 -8.15 -5.41
C LEU A 112 9.54 -8.82 -4.64
N PRO A 113 9.84 -9.71 -3.69
CA PRO A 113 8.81 -10.30 -2.84
C PRO A 113 8.25 -9.28 -1.85
N ALA A 114 6.98 -9.42 -1.51
CA ALA A 114 6.32 -8.60 -0.51
C ALA A 114 5.59 -9.48 0.52
N GLY A 115 5.95 -9.33 1.79
CA GLY A 115 5.18 -9.87 2.91
C GLY A 115 4.25 -8.78 3.46
N TRP A 116 2.97 -9.05 3.65
CA TRP A 116 2.03 -8.04 4.07
C TRP A 116 0.97 -8.56 5.03
N PHE A 117 0.47 -7.67 5.86
CA PHE A 117 -0.66 -7.92 6.76
C PHE A 117 -1.51 -6.66 6.90
N GLN A 118 -2.73 -6.84 7.36
CA GLN A 118 -3.69 -5.77 7.55
C GLN A 118 -3.92 -5.52 9.03
N MET A 119 -4.18 -4.26 9.39
CA MET A 119 -4.62 -3.85 10.71
C MET A 119 -5.84 -2.93 10.58
N GLU A 120 -6.90 -3.26 11.29
CA GLU A 120 -8.11 -2.44 11.36
C GLU A 120 -8.04 -1.52 12.57
N MET A 121 -8.16 -0.21 12.34
CA MET A 121 -8.18 0.81 13.37
C MET A 121 -9.60 1.33 13.57
N THR A 122 -10.34 0.67 14.45
CA THR A 122 -11.77 0.91 14.66
C THR A 122 -12.10 2.29 15.22
N ASP A 123 -11.20 2.89 16.00
CA ASP A 123 -11.38 4.22 16.60
C ASP A 123 -11.21 5.38 15.59
N THR A 124 -10.45 5.18 14.51
CA THR A 124 -10.24 6.16 13.46
C THR A 124 -11.06 5.88 12.21
N GLY A 125 -11.69 4.71 12.12
CA GLY A 125 -12.42 4.27 10.92
C GLY A 125 -11.53 4.06 9.70
N THR A 126 -10.25 3.71 9.94
CA THR A 126 -9.26 3.46 8.89
C THR A 126 -8.74 2.03 8.95
N GLU A 127 -8.23 1.56 7.84
CA GLU A 127 -7.44 0.33 7.77
C GLU A 127 -6.02 0.65 7.30
N HIS A 128 -5.09 -0.16 7.77
CA HIS A 128 -3.70 -0.13 7.34
C HIS A 128 -3.33 -1.46 6.69
N ILE A 129 -2.73 -1.43 5.51
CA ILE A 129 -1.96 -2.56 5.00
C ILE A 129 -0.49 -2.21 5.15
N LYS A 130 0.21 -3.02 5.94
CA LYS A 130 1.65 -2.93 6.12
C LYS A 130 2.32 -3.95 5.23
N VAL A 131 3.27 -3.46 4.42
CA VAL A 131 4.00 -4.27 3.43
C VAL A 131 5.48 -4.18 3.70
N LEU A 132 6.13 -5.32 3.86
CA LEU A 132 7.57 -5.42 3.92
C LEU A 132 8.09 -5.98 2.61
N SER A 133 9.14 -5.34 2.10
CA SER A 133 9.91 -5.79 0.95
C SER A 133 11.38 -5.49 1.17
N THR A 134 12.21 -5.82 0.21
CA THR A 134 13.64 -5.56 0.28
C THR A 134 14.11 -4.99 -1.05
N VAL A 135 14.96 -3.94 -0.98
CA VAL A 135 15.62 -3.35 -2.13
C VAL A 135 17.11 -3.37 -1.83
N LYS A 136 17.90 -4.06 -2.64
CA LYS A 136 19.35 -4.25 -2.39
C LYS A 136 19.63 -4.73 -0.96
N GLU A 137 18.87 -5.71 -0.52
CA GLU A 137 18.88 -6.26 0.86
C GLU A 137 18.44 -5.29 1.97
N GLN A 138 18.22 -4.02 1.68
CA GLN A 138 17.66 -3.05 2.63
C GLN A 138 16.19 -3.32 2.82
N MET A 139 15.78 -3.62 4.06
CA MET A 139 14.37 -3.81 4.38
C MET A 139 13.62 -2.48 4.31
N ILE A 140 12.47 -2.49 3.67
CA ILE A 140 11.58 -1.34 3.55
C ILE A 140 10.17 -1.69 4.06
N LEU A 141 9.56 -0.74 4.75
CA LEU A 141 8.19 -0.82 5.22
C LEU A 141 7.35 0.22 4.47
N LEU A 142 6.35 -0.26 3.73
CA LEU A 142 5.30 0.59 3.19
C LEU A 142 4.05 0.43 4.07
N THR A 143 3.36 1.53 4.34
CA THR A 143 2.05 1.48 4.99
C THR A 143 1.04 2.23 4.13
N PHE A 144 0.02 1.51 3.69
CA PHE A 144 -1.13 2.07 3.00
C PHE A 144 -2.23 2.29 4.04
N THR A 145 -2.69 3.53 4.15
CA THR A 145 -3.77 3.92 5.07
C THR A 145 -4.96 4.40 4.24
N TYR A 146 -6.14 3.86 4.48
CA TYR A 146 -7.36 4.21 3.74
C TYR A 146 -8.60 4.09 4.62
N PRO A 147 -9.71 4.77 4.26
CA PRO A 147 -10.97 4.65 4.99
C PRO A 147 -11.51 3.21 4.97
N ALA A 148 -11.91 2.69 6.13
CA ALA A 148 -12.41 1.31 6.26
C ALA A 148 -13.64 1.04 5.38
N ARG A 149 -14.49 2.05 5.13
CA ARG A 149 -15.64 1.95 4.22
C ARG A 149 -15.27 1.64 2.76
N GLU A 150 -14.02 1.88 2.37
CA GLU A 150 -13.49 1.61 1.02
C GLU A 150 -12.57 0.39 0.98
N SER A 151 -12.61 -0.43 2.04
CA SER A 151 -11.69 -1.55 2.26
C SER A 151 -11.58 -2.49 1.05
N ALA A 152 -12.70 -2.97 0.50
CA ALA A 152 -12.69 -3.91 -0.62
C ALA A 152 -11.96 -3.35 -1.85
N LYS A 153 -12.20 -2.06 -2.16
CA LYS A 153 -11.58 -1.35 -3.27
C LYS A 153 -10.06 -1.25 -3.07
N TRP A 154 -9.63 -0.71 -1.93
CA TRP A 154 -8.20 -0.45 -1.68
C TRP A 154 -7.39 -1.73 -1.49
N ARG A 155 -7.93 -2.74 -0.81
CA ARG A 155 -7.27 -4.06 -0.72
C ARG A 155 -7.00 -4.65 -2.09
N SER A 156 -7.97 -4.59 -3.00
CA SER A 156 -7.81 -5.10 -4.36
C SER A 156 -6.70 -4.36 -5.12
N MET A 157 -6.72 -3.02 -5.08
CA MET A 157 -5.72 -2.19 -5.77
C MET A 157 -4.31 -2.37 -5.20
N ILE A 158 -4.17 -2.41 -3.87
CA ILE A 158 -2.88 -2.63 -3.22
C ILE A 158 -2.32 -4.00 -3.59
N ARG A 159 -3.14 -5.06 -3.54
CA ARG A 159 -2.71 -6.41 -3.93
C ARG A 159 -2.27 -6.49 -5.39
N GLN A 160 -2.94 -5.76 -6.28
CA GLN A 160 -2.51 -5.64 -7.67
C GLN A 160 -1.15 -4.94 -7.77
N SER A 161 -0.93 -3.87 -7.00
CA SER A 161 0.34 -3.14 -6.97
C SER A 161 1.51 -3.97 -6.46
N LEU A 162 1.30 -4.83 -5.44
CA LEU A 162 2.36 -5.71 -4.92
C LEU A 162 2.97 -6.62 -5.97
N ARG A 163 2.19 -7.00 -6.99
CA ARG A 163 2.63 -7.84 -8.12
C ARG A 163 3.58 -7.12 -9.06
N THR A 164 3.71 -5.82 -8.94
CA THR A 164 4.51 -4.98 -9.82
C THR A 164 5.79 -4.47 -9.17
N PHE A 165 6.07 -4.86 -7.91
CA PHE A 165 7.24 -4.42 -7.17
C PHE A 165 8.53 -4.82 -7.88
N ARG A 166 9.39 -3.83 -8.14
CA ARG A 166 10.71 -4.01 -8.77
C ARG A 166 11.70 -2.94 -8.30
N GLU A 167 12.98 -3.17 -8.49
CA GLU A 167 13.98 -2.14 -8.27
C GLU A 167 13.87 -1.04 -9.34
N SER A 168 14.14 0.21 -8.95
CA SER A 168 14.22 1.32 -9.90
C SER A 168 15.39 1.07 -10.87
N GLY A 169 15.12 1.18 -12.17
CA GLY A 169 16.09 0.85 -13.22
C GLY A 169 15.88 -0.51 -13.87
N ASP A 170 15.14 -1.42 -13.26
CA ASP A 170 14.70 -2.64 -13.92
C ASP A 170 13.63 -2.31 -14.98
N ARG A 171 13.88 -2.69 -16.24
CA ARG A 171 12.89 -2.53 -17.30
C ARG A 171 11.68 -3.42 -16.98
N ALA A 172 10.48 -2.87 -17.13
CA ALA A 172 9.29 -3.69 -17.23
C ALA A 172 9.49 -4.65 -18.40
N ASP A 173 9.41 -5.96 -18.15
CA ASP A 173 9.50 -6.95 -19.22
C ASP A 173 8.36 -6.66 -20.18
N GLY A 174 8.73 -6.12 -21.36
CA GLY A 174 7.80 -5.86 -22.44
C GLY A 174 7.16 -7.18 -22.85
N LYS A 175 5.87 -7.30 -22.65
CA LYS A 175 5.10 -8.31 -23.37
C LYS A 175 5.12 -7.90 -24.84
N ASN A 176 5.91 -8.63 -25.65
CA ASN A 176 5.72 -8.69 -27.08
C ASN A 176 4.41 -9.41 -27.39
#